data_c79ebe9d2619b75ad215eb29e67ef231
#
_entry.id   c79ebe9d2619b75ad215eb29e67ef231
#
_cell.length_a   1.000
_cell.length_b   1.000
_cell.length_c   1.000
_cell.angle_alpha   90.00
_cell.angle_beta   90.00
_cell.angle_gamma   90.00
#
_symmetry.space_group_name_H-M   'P 1'
#
loop_
_entity.id
_entity.type
_entity.pdbx_description
1 polymer ?
#
loop_
_entity_poly.entity_id
_entity_poly.type
_entity_poly.pdbx_seq_one_letter_code
_entity_poly.pdbx_strand_id
1 'polypeptide(L)'
;MNKCYCKYLLYFFVFITVVSAEASEPIKGARKSPILTTTAIIEVYNQDQFQGIVLIERGKAPFGKAIPGGKVEYGETVENAVRREMREEVNLELQDLRQFHVYSQPCRDFRHHSVEVTHVAKAFSLPAAGDDAAKAFVVKVDDIPWNELAFDHAEILHDYLDYKSGNSTSMIKP
;
A
#
# COMPACT_ATOMS: atom_id res chain seq x y z
N MET A 1 28.04 -3.58 0.39
CA MET A 1 27.26 -3.42 1.65
C MET A 1 26.61 -2.04 1.59
N ASN A 2 25.42 -1.96 0.99
CA ASN A 2 24.69 -0.69 0.90
C ASN A 2 23.84 -0.54 2.16
N LYS A 3 24.19 0.43 3.00
CA LYS A 3 23.34 0.83 4.14
C LYS A 3 22.18 1.65 3.59
N CYS A 4 20.97 1.14 3.72
CA CYS A 4 19.76 1.92 3.52
C CYS A 4 19.67 3.00 4.61
N TYR A 5 19.81 4.26 4.23
CA TYR A 5 19.52 5.38 5.12
C TYR A 5 18.04 5.74 4.98
N CYS A 6 17.24 5.32 5.95
CA CYS A 6 15.87 5.78 6.06
C CYS A 6 15.86 7.24 6.51
N LYS A 7 15.18 8.13 5.75
CA LYS A 7 15.16 9.60 5.95
C LYS A 7 14.20 10.07 7.06
N TYR A 8 13.96 9.27 8.10
CA TYR A 8 13.16 9.72 9.23
C TYR A 8 14.04 9.99 10.44
N LEU A 9 14.46 11.25 10.57
CA LEU A 9 15.12 11.79 11.76
C LEU A 9 14.03 12.21 12.76
N LEU A 10 13.67 11.35 13.70
CA LEU A 10 12.87 11.75 14.86
C LEU A 10 13.77 11.72 16.09
N TYR A 11 13.96 12.89 16.69
CA TYR A 11 14.57 13.06 17.99
C TYR A 11 13.68 12.46 19.08
N PHE A 12 14.11 11.33 19.67
CA PHE A 12 13.71 10.95 21.01
C PHE A 12 14.87 10.20 21.66
N PHE A 13 15.53 10.84 22.62
CA PHE A 13 16.46 10.19 23.52
C PHE A 13 15.64 9.35 24.52
N VAL A 14 15.57 8.06 24.32
CA VAL A 14 15.19 7.10 25.36
C VAL A 14 16.25 6.01 25.35
N PHE A 15 16.92 5.83 26.49
CA PHE A 15 17.80 4.71 26.74
C PHE A 15 16.97 3.42 26.69
N ILE A 16 17.11 2.66 25.62
CA ILE A 16 16.57 1.30 25.53
C ILE A 16 17.76 0.36 25.40
N THR A 17 17.89 -0.53 26.37
CA THR A 17 18.78 -1.69 26.30
C THR A 17 18.38 -2.53 25.09
N VAL A 18 19.27 -2.57 24.11
CA VAL A 18 19.09 -3.40 22.90
C VAL A 18 19.26 -4.86 23.33
N VAL A 19 18.16 -5.58 23.45
CA VAL A 19 18.19 -7.04 23.40
C VAL A 19 18.41 -7.39 21.94
N SER A 20 19.62 -7.79 21.60
CA SER A 20 19.97 -8.32 20.29
C SER A 20 19.20 -9.62 20.07
N ALA A 21 18.09 -9.58 19.35
CA ALA A 21 17.54 -10.78 18.75
C ALA A 21 18.53 -11.25 17.68
N GLU A 22 19.22 -12.36 17.94
CA GLU A 22 20.03 -13.02 16.92
C GLU A 22 19.13 -13.39 15.75
N ALA A 23 19.29 -12.67 14.64
CA ALA A 23 18.65 -13.06 13.38
C ALA A 23 19.25 -14.41 12.97
N SER A 24 18.44 -15.44 12.87
CA SER A 24 18.84 -16.76 12.36
C SER A 24 19.57 -16.59 11.03
N GLU A 25 20.78 -17.14 10.91
CA GLU A 25 21.54 -17.09 9.66
C GLU A 25 20.72 -17.68 8.50
N PRO A 26 20.67 -17.01 7.34
CA PRO A 26 19.94 -17.53 6.20
C PRO A 26 20.57 -18.84 5.72
N ILE A 27 19.73 -19.82 5.41
CA ILE A 27 20.15 -21.12 4.84
C ILE A 27 21.05 -20.85 3.63
N LYS A 28 22.29 -21.36 3.66
CA LYS A 28 23.25 -21.23 2.55
C LYS A 28 22.60 -21.78 1.26
N GLY A 29 22.36 -20.92 0.27
CA GLY A 29 21.78 -21.29 -1.02
C GLY A 29 20.36 -20.80 -1.28
N ALA A 30 19.62 -20.30 -0.30
CA ALA A 30 18.31 -19.68 -0.55
C ALA A 30 18.47 -18.30 -1.21
N ARG A 31 17.94 -18.14 -2.41
CA ARG A 31 17.89 -16.84 -3.10
C ARG A 31 16.93 -15.92 -2.32
N LYS A 32 17.42 -14.82 -1.77
CA LYS A 32 16.55 -13.77 -1.24
C LYS A 32 15.90 -13.06 -2.43
N SER A 33 14.59 -13.18 -2.58
CA SER A 33 13.80 -12.44 -3.56
C SER A 33 12.90 -11.43 -2.85
N PRO A 34 12.62 -10.27 -3.46
CA PRO A 34 11.59 -9.38 -2.95
C PRO A 34 10.24 -10.08 -2.89
N ILE A 35 9.38 -9.66 -1.99
CA ILE A 35 7.97 -10.07 -1.95
C ILE A 35 7.21 -9.19 -2.94
N LEU A 36 6.47 -9.81 -3.84
CA LEU A 36 5.58 -9.10 -4.76
C LEU A 36 4.25 -8.81 -4.04
N THR A 37 3.86 -7.54 -4.04
CA THR A 37 2.61 -7.05 -3.46
C THR A 37 1.83 -6.24 -4.49
N THR A 38 0.55 -6.06 -4.26
CA THR A 38 -0.31 -5.23 -5.09
C THR A 38 -1.30 -4.46 -4.23
N THR A 39 -1.61 -3.22 -4.63
CA THR A 39 -2.59 -2.34 -3.99
C THR A 39 -3.50 -1.71 -5.03
N ALA A 40 -4.66 -1.20 -4.59
CA ALA A 40 -5.54 -0.43 -5.44
C ALA A 40 -5.97 0.89 -4.79
N ILE A 41 -5.69 2.01 -5.45
CA ILE A 41 -6.34 3.29 -5.20
C ILE A 41 -7.74 3.21 -5.82
N ILE A 42 -8.75 3.02 -4.98
CA ILE A 42 -10.12 2.80 -5.42
C ILE A 42 -10.89 4.11 -5.34
N GLU A 43 -11.23 4.65 -6.49
CA GLU A 43 -12.11 5.82 -6.62
C GLU A 43 -13.57 5.36 -6.45
N VAL A 44 -14.26 5.85 -5.42
CA VAL A 44 -15.67 5.53 -5.19
C VAL A 44 -16.55 6.56 -5.85
N TYR A 45 -17.52 6.09 -6.63
CA TYR A 45 -18.52 6.93 -7.32
C TYR A 45 -19.93 6.58 -6.88
N ASN A 46 -20.77 7.60 -6.73
CA ASN A 46 -22.21 7.46 -6.56
C ASN A 46 -22.91 8.33 -7.61
N GLN A 47 -23.71 7.72 -8.51
CA GLN A 47 -24.36 8.43 -9.63
C GLN A 47 -23.39 9.35 -10.40
N ASP A 48 -22.24 8.79 -10.80
CA ASP A 48 -21.13 9.47 -11.49
C ASP A 48 -20.43 10.59 -10.71
N GLN A 49 -20.80 10.82 -9.46
CA GLN A 49 -20.13 11.77 -8.59
C GLN A 49 -19.04 11.07 -7.77
N PHE A 50 -17.82 11.56 -7.88
CA PHE A 50 -16.68 11.10 -7.07
C PHE A 50 -16.92 11.41 -5.59
N GLN A 51 -16.85 10.38 -4.74
CA GLN A 51 -17.07 10.47 -3.31
C GLN A 51 -15.75 10.53 -2.51
N GLY A 52 -14.69 9.98 -3.06
CA GLY A 52 -13.39 9.86 -2.40
C GLY A 52 -12.69 8.57 -2.78
N ILE A 53 -11.66 8.23 -2.02
CA ILE A 53 -10.87 7.01 -2.17
C ILE A 53 -11.07 6.08 -0.98
N VAL A 54 -10.88 4.77 -1.20
CA VAL A 54 -10.97 3.78 -0.13
C VAL A 54 -9.67 3.72 0.65
N LEU A 55 -9.76 3.79 1.99
CA LEU A 55 -8.71 3.42 2.91
C LEU A 55 -9.21 2.35 3.86
N ILE A 56 -8.27 1.57 4.40
CA ILE A 56 -8.50 0.62 5.49
C ILE A 56 -7.78 1.07 6.76
N GLU A 57 -8.32 0.68 7.91
CA GLU A 57 -7.60 0.67 9.18
C GLU A 57 -7.00 -0.72 9.36
N ARG A 58 -5.69 -0.80 9.55
CA ARG A 58 -4.98 -2.07 9.61
C ARG A 58 -5.24 -2.78 10.95
N GLY A 59 -5.69 -4.03 10.89
CA GLY A 59 -5.87 -4.88 12.06
C GLY A 59 -4.57 -5.47 12.61
N LYS A 60 -3.46 -5.42 11.83
CA LYS A 60 -2.14 -5.99 12.17
C LYS A 60 -1.04 -4.96 11.98
N ALA A 61 0.07 -5.13 12.71
CA ALA A 61 1.25 -4.25 12.60
C ALA A 61 1.90 -4.30 11.19
N PRO A 62 2.44 -3.17 10.69
CA PRO A 62 2.34 -1.84 11.27
C PRO A 62 0.89 -1.35 11.28
N PHE A 63 0.46 -0.82 12.45
CA PHE A 63 -0.86 -0.21 12.57
C PHE A 63 -0.89 1.13 11.84
N GLY A 64 -2.10 1.59 11.53
CA GLY A 64 -2.34 2.83 10.80
C GLY A 64 -3.39 2.62 9.70
N LYS A 65 -3.53 3.63 8.87
CA LYS A 65 -4.40 3.58 7.69
C LYS A 65 -3.59 3.20 6.46
N ALA A 66 -4.21 2.53 5.51
CA ALA A 66 -3.51 2.06 4.32
C ALA A 66 -4.42 2.06 3.09
N ILE A 67 -3.82 2.12 1.92
CA ILE A 67 -4.45 1.70 0.68
C ILE A 67 -4.66 0.19 0.77
N PRO A 68 -5.84 -0.36 0.43
CA PRO A 68 -6.09 -1.80 0.50
C PRO A 68 -5.21 -2.56 -0.50
N GLY A 69 -4.77 -3.76 -0.11
CA GLY A 69 -3.91 -4.61 -0.93
C GLY A 69 -3.20 -5.70 -0.16
N GLY A 70 -2.53 -6.58 -0.88
CA GLY A 70 -1.86 -7.72 -0.28
C GLY A 70 -0.78 -8.34 -1.15
N LYS A 71 -0.43 -9.58 -0.85
CA LYS A 71 0.60 -10.30 -1.57
C LYS A 71 0.04 -10.91 -2.84
N VAL A 72 0.87 -10.93 -3.88
CA VAL A 72 0.59 -11.75 -5.06
C VAL A 72 0.96 -13.19 -4.74
N GLU A 73 0.02 -14.11 -4.90
CA GLU A 73 0.23 -15.53 -4.67
C GLU A 73 0.91 -16.21 -5.87
N TYR A 74 1.56 -17.34 -5.61
CA TYR A 74 2.20 -18.08 -6.67
C TYR A 74 1.15 -18.61 -7.67
N GLY A 75 1.36 -18.29 -8.95
CA GLY A 75 0.48 -18.75 -10.03
C GLY A 75 -0.66 -17.81 -10.40
N GLU A 76 -0.79 -16.66 -9.74
CA GLU A 76 -1.75 -15.61 -10.14
C GLU A 76 -1.06 -14.41 -10.79
N THR A 77 -1.82 -13.65 -11.58
CA THR A 77 -1.37 -12.36 -12.12
C THR A 77 -1.59 -11.25 -11.08
N VAL A 78 -0.86 -10.13 -11.19
CA VAL A 78 -1.05 -8.98 -10.29
C VAL A 78 -2.47 -8.41 -10.35
N GLU A 79 -3.11 -8.46 -11.53
CA GLU A 79 -4.50 -8.02 -11.72
C GLU A 79 -5.50 -8.95 -11.03
N ASN A 80 -5.25 -10.26 -11.02
CA ASN A 80 -6.08 -11.22 -10.29
C ASN A 80 -5.87 -11.08 -8.79
N ALA A 81 -4.62 -10.93 -8.35
CA ALA A 81 -4.27 -10.70 -6.96
C ALA A 81 -4.99 -9.47 -6.39
N VAL A 82 -4.88 -8.31 -7.07
CA VAL A 82 -5.53 -7.09 -6.58
C VAL A 82 -7.05 -7.22 -6.53
N ARG A 83 -7.69 -7.91 -7.50
CA ARG A 83 -9.13 -8.14 -7.46
C ARG A 83 -9.55 -9.08 -6.34
N ARG A 84 -8.74 -10.11 -6.04
CA ARG A 84 -8.96 -11.02 -4.92
C ARG A 84 -8.87 -10.27 -3.60
N GLU A 85 -7.76 -9.53 -3.38
CA GLU A 85 -7.55 -8.75 -2.16
C GLU A 85 -8.67 -7.71 -1.92
N MET A 86 -9.17 -7.06 -2.99
CA MET A 86 -10.27 -6.10 -2.83
C MET A 86 -11.59 -6.74 -2.45
N ARG A 87 -11.86 -7.97 -2.88
CA ARG A 87 -13.03 -8.70 -2.37
C ARG A 87 -12.84 -9.11 -0.91
N GLU A 88 -11.64 -9.60 -0.55
CA GLU A 88 -11.33 -10.11 0.78
C GLU A 88 -11.24 -9.00 1.83
N GLU A 89 -10.54 -7.88 1.53
CA GLU A 89 -10.31 -6.82 2.51
C GLU A 89 -11.44 -5.79 2.61
N VAL A 90 -12.04 -5.42 1.47
CA VAL A 90 -12.99 -4.29 1.41
C VAL A 90 -14.33 -4.63 0.77
N ASN A 91 -14.54 -5.89 0.35
CA ASN A 91 -15.76 -6.40 -0.28
C ASN A 91 -16.20 -5.55 -1.50
N LEU A 92 -15.24 -5.21 -2.37
CA LEU A 92 -15.49 -4.41 -3.57
C LEU A 92 -15.12 -5.17 -4.85
N GLU A 93 -15.96 -5.01 -5.88
CA GLU A 93 -15.63 -5.37 -7.26
C GLU A 93 -15.08 -4.15 -8.00
N LEU A 94 -13.88 -4.32 -8.57
CA LEU A 94 -13.17 -3.24 -9.27
C LEU A 94 -13.60 -3.13 -10.73
N GLN A 95 -13.86 -1.88 -11.15
CA GLN A 95 -14.05 -1.51 -12.54
C GLN A 95 -12.92 -0.60 -13.02
N ASP A 96 -12.67 -0.53 -14.33
CA ASP A 96 -11.63 0.30 -14.96
C ASP A 96 -10.24 0.13 -14.34
N LEU A 97 -9.90 -1.12 -13.93
CA LEU A 97 -8.61 -1.42 -13.31
C LEU A 97 -7.46 -1.10 -14.28
N ARG A 98 -6.54 -0.27 -13.84
CA ARG A 98 -5.35 0.11 -14.58
C ARG A 98 -4.12 0.10 -13.67
N GLN A 99 -3.00 -0.42 -14.14
CA GLN A 99 -1.74 -0.29 -13.45
C GLN A 99 -1.36 1.20 -13.40
N PHE A 100 -0.97 1.67 -12.22
CA PHE A 100 -0.56 3.04 -11.99
C PHE A 100 0.97 3.16 -11.98
N HIS A 101 1.62 2.55 -10.98
CA HIS A 101 3.07 2.61 -10.83
C HIS A 101 3.60 1.38 -10.08
N VAL A 102 4.94 1.19 -10.13
CA VAL A 102 5.64 0.15 -9.36
C VAL A 102 6.56 0.82 -8.35
N TYR A 103 6.36 0.55 -7.06
CA TYR A 103 7.18 1.03 -5.97
C TYR A 103 8.09 -0.09 -5.47
N SER A 104 9.41 0.11 -5.57
CA SER A 104 10.38 -0.97 -5.34
C SER A 104 11.56 -0.58 -4.46
N GLN A 105 11.50 0.56 -3.79
CA GLN A 105 12.55 0.97 -2.87
C GLN A 105 12.77 -0.07 -1.78
N PRO A 106 14.03 -0.57 -1.54
CA PRO A 106 14.26 -1.67 -0.61
C PRO A 106 13.80 -1.42 0.82
N CYS A 107 13.70 -0.16 1.25
CA CYS A 107 13.34 0.22 2.61
C CYS A 107 11.89 0.74 2.74
N ARG A 108 11.06 0.62 1.70
CA ARG A 108 9.66 1.04 1.73
C ARG A 108 8.83 0.26 2.77
N ASP A 109 9.17 -0.99 3.00
CA ASP A 109 8.66 -1.81 4.10
C ASP A 109 9.84 -2.24 4.98
N PHE A 110 9.87 -1.78 6.23
CA PHE A 110 10.96 -2.06 7.16
C PHE A 110 11.10 -3.55 7.53
N ARG A 111 10.07 -4.36 7.29
CA ARG A 111 10.03 -5.79 7.63
C ARG A 111 10.78 -6.64 6.59
N HIS A 112 10.73 -6.23 5.32
CA HIS A 112 11.32 -6.96 4.19
C HIS A 112 11.36 -6.09 2.93
N HIS A 113 12.15 -6.52 1.94
CA HIS A 113 12.10 -5.90 0.62
C HIS A 113 10.83 -6.33 -0.10
N SER A 114 9.92 -5.39 -0.38
CA SER A 114 8.74 -5.60 -1.20
C SER A 114 8.83 -4.81 -2.50
N VAL A 115 8.24 -5.36 -3.54
CA VAL A 115 7.96 -4.68 -4.82
C VAL A 115 6.45 -4.62 -4.94
N GLU A 116 5.90 -3.42 -5.00
CA GLU A 116 4.48 -3.20 -5.05
C GLU A 116 4.02 -2.68 -6.39
N VAL A 117 3.04 -3.36 -6.98
CA VAL A 117 2.35 -2.92 -8.19
C VAL A 117 1.05 -2.24 -7.76
N THR A 118 1.04 -0.91 -7.84
CA THR A 118 -0.13 -0.10 -7.49
C THR A 118 -1.04 0.07 -8.71
N HIS A 119 -2.33 -0.08 -8.48
CA HIS A 119 -3.38 0.10 -9.47
C HIS A 119 -4.29 1.29 -9.10
N VAL A 120 -4.98 1.82 -10.11
CA VAL A 120 -6.13 2.72 -9.94
C VAL A 120 -7.35 2.01 -10.50
N ALA A 121 -8.45 2.08 -9.78
CA ALA A 121 -9.71 1.46 -10.17
C ALA A 121 -10.90 2.26 -9.69
N LYS A 122 -12.10 1.95 -10.19
CA LYS A 122 -13.35 2.52 -9.73
C LYS A 122 -14.19 1.47 -8.99
N ALA A 123 -14.99 1.95 -8.03
CA ALA A 123 -16.06 1.18 -7.41
C ALA A 123 -17.34 2.04 -7.34
N PHE A 124 -18.49 1.38 -7.43
CA PHE A 124 -19.82 2.02 -7.40
C PHE A 124 -20.64 1.57 -6.19
N SER A 125 -19.98 0.99 -5.20
CA SER A 125 -20.53 0.62 -3.90
C SER A 125 -19.61 1.09 -2.79
N LEU A 126 -20.14 1.17 -1.57
CA LEU A 126 -19.32 1.51 -0.40
C LEU A 126 -18.54 0.28 0.07
N PRO A 127 -17.31 0.48 0.56
CA PRO A 127 -16.52 -0.62 1.11
C PRO A 127 -17.13 -1.15 2.43
N ALA A 128 -16.88 -2.42 2.69
CA ALA A 128 -17.14 -3.06 3.98
C ALA A 128 -15.89 -3.82 4.40
N ALA A 129 -15.51 -3.70 5.68
CA ALA A 129 -14.32 -4.38 6.19
C ALA A 129 -14.46 -5.90 6.07
N GLY A 130 -13.42 -6.53 5.57
CA GLY A 130 -13.26 -7.98 5.47
C GLY A 130 -12.20 -8.50 6.46
N ASP A 131 -11.54 -9.61 6.09
CA ASP A 131 -10.78 -10.45 7.02
C ASP A 131 -9.64 -9.77 7.78
N ASP A 132 -8.79 -8.97 7.10
CA ASP A 132 -7.58 -8.37 7.68
C ASP A 132 -7.71 -6.86 7.97
N ALA A 133 -8.80 -6.23 7.55
CA ALA A 133 -9.09 -4.83 7.82
C ALA A 133 -9.96 -4.69 9.08
N ALA A 134 -9.51 -3.88 10.06
CA ALA A 134 -10.34 -3.53 11.20
C ALA A 134 -11.53 -2.65 10.79
N LYS A 135 -11.32 -1.80 9.78
CA LYS A 135 -12.35 -0.95 9.14
C LYS A 135 -11.98 -0.68 7.70
N ALA A 136 -13.00 -0.49 6.86
CA ALA A 136 -12.87 0.04 5.50
C ALA A 136 -13.80 1.25 5.36
N PHE A 137 -13.31 2.33 4.76
CA PHE A 137 -14.05 3.59 4.66
C PHE A 137 -13.62 4.40 3.44
N VAL A 138 -14.51 5.30 3.01
CA VAL A 138 -14.21 6.27 1.96
C VAL A 138 -13.73 7.57 2.61
N VAL A 139 -12.63 8.11 2.13
CA VAL A 139 -12.08 9.41 2.56
C VAL A 139 -12.08 10.38 1.39
N LYS A 140 -12.54 11.62 1.63
CA LYS A 140 -12.36 12.69 0.64
C LYS A 140 -10.89 13.07 0.52
N VAL A 141 -10.49 13.57 -0.63
CA VAL A 141 -9.10 13.94 -0.89
C VAL A 141 -8.57 14.93 0.14
N ASP A 142 -9.38 15.93 0.51
CA ASP A 142 -8.99 16.96 1.47
C ASP A 142 -8.89 16.45 2.92
N ASP A 143 -9.50 15.28 3.20
CA ASP A 143 -9.58 14.69 4.53
C ASP A 143 -8.59 13.50 4.69
N ILE A 144 -7.67 13.29 3.73
CA ILE A 144 -6.69 12.19 3.82
C ILE A 144 -5.83 12.36 5.08
N PRO A 145 -5.76 11.32 5.94
CA PRO A 145 -5.02 11.38 7.19
C PRO A 145 -3.52 11.10 6.98
N TRP A 146 -2.82 12.02 6.34
CA TRP A 146 -1.43 11.88 5.87
C TRP A 146 -0.46 11.32 6.90
N ASN A 147 -0.58 11.77 8.16
CA ASN A 147 0.33 11.37 9.25
C ASN A 147 0.00 10.00 9.86
N GLU A 148 -1.12 9.39 9.44
CA GLU A 148 -1.57 8.09 9.95
C GLU A 148 -1.40 6.97 8.91
N LEU A 149 -0.89 7.29 7.73
CA LEU A 149 -0.68 6.32 6.67
C LEU A 149 0.52 5.43 6.99
N ALA A 150 0.29 4.12 6.85
CA ALA A 150 1.33 3.11 7.02
C ALA A 150 2.22 3.03 5.77
N PHE A 151 3.44 2.52 5.94
CA PHE A 151 4.42 2.33 4.88
C PHE A 151 4.76 3.65 4.16
N ASP A 152 4.90 3.60 2.85
CA ASP A 152 5.06 4.72 1.94
C ASP A 152 3.75 5.13 1.25
N HIS A 153 2.59 4.73 1.80
CA HIS A 153 1.29 5.00 1.18
C HIS A 153 0.99 6.50 1.04
N ALA A 154 1.61 7.35 1.86
CA ALA A 154 1.53 8.80 1.67
C ALA A 154 2.20 9.22 0.35
N GLU A 155 3.37 8.67 0.00
CA GLU A 155 4.05 8.93 -1.27
C GLU A 155 3.19 8.47 -2.45
N ILE A 156 2.63 7.26 -2.36
CA ILE A 156 1.75 6.69 -3.40
C ILE A 156 0.54 7.61 -3.66
N LEU A 157 -0.12 8.10 -2.60
CA LEU A 157 -1.27 8.96 -2.74
C LEU A 157 -0.90 10.36 -3.24
N HIS A 158 0.25 10.91 -2.87
CA HIS A 158 0.74 12.17 -3.44
C HIS A 158 0.98 12.03 -4.95
N ASP A 159 1.64 10.97 -5.39
CA ASP A 159 1.88 10.69 -6.80
C ASP A 159 0.57 10.56 -7.59
N TYR A 160 -0.42 9.89 -6.99
CA TYR A 160 -1.75 9.75 -7.59
C TYR A 160 -2.46 11.10 -7.72
N LEU A 161 -2.43 11.95 -6.70
CA LEU A 161 -3.06 13.27 -6.75
C LEU A 161 -2.37 14.20 -7.75
N ASP A 162 -1.05 14.15 -7.85
CA ASP A 162 -0.28 14.88 -8.86
C ASP A 162 -0.64 14.43 -10.28
N TYR A 163 -0.82 13.13 -10.48
CA TYR A 163 -1.30 12.58 -11.75
C TYR A 163 -2.73 13.08 -12.05
N LYS A 164 -3.65 13.04 -11.10
CA LYS A 164 -5.05 13.48 -11.27
C LYS A 164 -5.16 14.96 -11.55
N SER A 165 -4.30 15.80 -10.98
CA SER A 165 -4.26 17.25 -11.22
C SER A 165 -3.59 17.64 -12.54
N GLY A 166 -3.02 16.68 -13.28
CA GLY A 166 -2.28 16.94 -14.52
C GLY A 166 -0.88 17.49 -14.29
N ASN A 167 -0.39 17.54 -13.05
CA ASN A 167 0.96 17.99 -12.73
C ASN A 167 2.04 16.94 -13.11
N SER A 168 1.62 15.68 -13.23
CA SER A 168 2.45 14.60 -13.76
C SER A 168 1.78 14.03 -15.02
N THR A 169 2.47 14.08 -16.15
CA THR A 169 1.97 13.54 -17.44
C THR A 169 2.21 12.05 -17.59
N SER A 170 2.89 11.42 -16.63
CA SER A 170 3.36 10.04 -16.74
C SER A 170 2.80 9.21 -15.58
N MET A 171 2.00 8.18 -15.90
CA MET A 171 1.74 7.07 -14.97
C MET A 171 3.00 6.23 -14.70
N ILE A 172 4.10 6.54 -15.37
CA ILE A 172 5.40 5.89 -15.24
C ILE A 172 6.38 6.97 -14.78
N LYS A 173 6.78 6.93 -13.51
CA LYS A 173 7.96 7.69 -13.07
C LYS A 173 9.20 7.10 -13.73
N PRO A 174 10.13 7.93 -14.25
CA PRO A 174 11.39 7.45 -14.79
C PRO A 174 12.25 6.73 -13.76
#